data_7eb6398f90ef40d982ef0b2fbf93d2ba
#
_entry.id   7eb6398f90ef40d982ef0b2fbf93d2ba
#
_cell.length_a   1.000
_cell.length_b   1.000
_cell.length_c   1.000
_cell.angle_alpha   90.00
_cell.angle_beta   90.00
_cell.angle_gamma   90.00
#
_symmetry.space_group_name_H-M   'P 1'
#
loop_
_entity.id
_entity.type
_entity.pdbx_description
1 polymer ?
#
loop_
_entity_poly.entity_id
_entity_poly.type
_entity_poly.pdbx_seq_one_letter_code
_entity_poly.pdbx_strand_id
1 'polypeptide(L)'
;MAILNLEYYTQKDLYSDGDIEEQMLKMAKEGVTCEDLSSEQVSFPVIYHFSDLRANILNWYPIKKSDSVLEIGAGCGAITGTLCEKAGQVTSVELSKRRAQINYYRNEKKDLSLIHI
;
A
#
# COMPACT_ATOMS: atom_id res chain seq x y z
N MET A 1 -4.65 12.33 -7.72
CA MET A 1 -4.19 12.26 -6.31
C MET A 1 -4.97 11.22 -5.55
N ALA A 2 -4.31 10.50 -4.69
CA ALA A 2 -4.96 9.46 -3.87
C ALA A 2 -5.96 10.08 -2.88
N ILE A 3 -7.04 9.34 -2.62
CA ILE A 3 -8.06 9.69 -1.61
C ILE A 3 -8.07 8.58 -0.57
N LEU A 4 -7.96 8.95 0.70
CA LEU A 4 -8.10 8.04 1.82
C LEU A 4 -9.45 8.26 2.50
N ASN A 5 -10.35 7.27 2.40
CA ASN A 5 -11.66 7.29 3.03
C ASN A 5 -11.64 6.44 4.31
N LEU A 6 -11.90 7.06 5.45
CA LEU A 6 -11.95 6.40 6.76
C LEU A 6 -13.39 6.34 7.34
N GLU A 7 -14.39 6.60 6.53
CA GLU A 7 -15.80 6.68 6.96
C GLU A 7 -16.27 5.42 7.70
N TYR A 8 -15.79 4.27 7.26
CA TYR A 8 -16.21 2.97 7.79
C TYR A 8 -15.29 2.44 8.90
N TYR A 9 -14.33 3.25 9.36
CA TYR A 9 -13.40 2.83 10.41
C TYR A 9 -14.09 2.69 11.78
N THR A 10 -13.99 1.49 12.34
CA THR A 10 -14.63 1.13 13.63
C THR A 10 -13.77 1.45 14.85
N GLN A 11 -12.65 2.13 14.69
CA GLN A 11 -11.66 2.48 15.72
C GLN A 11 -10.93 1.28 16.34
N LYS A 12 -10.92 0.13 15.67
CA LYS A 12 -10.16 -1.06 16.07
C LYS A 12 -9.32 -1.56 14.91
N ASP A 13 -8.00 -1.51 15.07
CA ASP A 13 -7.10 -2.23 14.18
C ASP A 13 -6.94 -3.66 14.68
N LEU A 14 -7.59 -4.60 13.97
CA LEU A 14 -7.58 -6.02 14.32
C LEU A 14 -6.37 -6.76 13.72
N TYR A 15 -5.68 -6.16 12.79
CA TYR A 15 -4.57 -6.73 12.06
C TYR A 15 -3.34 -5.83 12.16
N SER A 16 -2.26 -6.31 12.77
CA SER A 16 -1.05 -5.54 12.97
C SER A 16 0.19 -6.42 13.07
N ASP A 17 1.28 -5.96 12.48
CA ASP A 17 2.62 -6.50 12.70
C ASP A 17 3.30 -5.84 13.94
N GLY A 18 2.56 -5.06 14.72
CA GLY A 18 3.05 -4.39 15.91
C GLY A 18 3.78 -3.08 15.62
N ASP A 19 4.79 -2.76 16.44
CA ASP A 19 5.50 -1.48 16.41
C ASP A 19 6.25 -1.22 15.09
N ILE A 20 6.56 -2.26 14.34
CA ILE A 20 7.19 -2.12 13.02
C ILE A 20 6.32 -1.33 12.04
N GLU A 21 5.01 -1.34 12.22
CA GLU A 21 4.10 -0.56 11.36
C GLU A 21 4.23 0.95 11.59
N GLU A 22 4.60 1.40 12.78
CA GLU A 22 4.93 2.82 13.03
C GLU A 22 6.16 3.23 12.22
N GLN A 23 7.19 2.39 12.21
CA GLN A 23 8.39 2.62 11.41
C GLN A 23 8.06 2.67 9.92
N MET A 24 7.25 1.72 9.44
CA MET A 24 6.83 1.68 8.05
C MET A 24 5.98 2.90 7.66
N LEU A 25 5.11 3.38 8.56
CA LEU A 25 4.34 4.60 8.33
C LEU A 25 5.25 5.83 8.18
N LYS A 26 6.26 5.93 9.05
CA LYS A 26 7.26 7.00 8.94
C LYS A 26 8.02 6.93 7.62
N MET A 27 8.48 5.74 7.23
CA MET A 27 9.14 5.52 5.95
C MET A 27 8.26 5.96 4.77
N ALA A 28 6.99 5.58 4.78
CA ALA A 28 6.05 5.96 3.72
C ALA A 28 5.87 7.47 3.61
N LYS A 29 5.72 8.17 4.75
CA LYS A 29 5.61 9.63 4.80
C LYS A 29 6.87 10.35 4.29
N GLU A 30 8.04 9.80 4.56
CA GLU A 30 9.33 10.34 4.15
C GLU A 30 9.73 9.93 2.74
N GLY A 31 8.97 9.04 2.09
CA GLY A 31 9.29 8.51 0.76
C GLY A 31 10.50 7.57 0.74
N VAL A 32 10.84 6.99 1.88
CA VAL A 32 11.95 6.03 2.01
C VAL A 32 11.52 4.68 1.47
N THR A 33 12.36 4.07 0.64
CA THR A 33 12.15 2.74 0.06
C THR A 33 12.98 1.68 0.79
N CYS A 34 12.70 0.42 0.50
CA CYS A 34 13.49 -0.70 1.05
C CYS A 34 14.97 -0.64 0.65
N GLU A 35 15.25 -0.07 -0.51
CA GLU A 35 16.61 0.08 -1.06
C GLU A 35 17.44 1.13 -0.32
N ASP A 36 16.77 2.10 0.32
CA ASP A 36 17.42 3.17 1.08
C ASP A 36 17.87 2.73 2.48
N LEU A 37 17.47 1.52 2.91
CA LEU A 37 17.71 1.03 4.27
C LEU A 37 19.04 0.31 4.40
N SER A 38 19.70 0.49 5.55
CA SER A 38 20.84 -0.35 5.93
C SER A 38 20.38 -1.77 6.26
N SER A 39 21.30 -2.73 6.21
CA SER A 39 21.01 -4.13 6.54
C SER A 39 20.44 -4.32 7.96
N GLU A 40 20.79 -3.44 8.89
CA GLU A 40 20.29 -3.46 10.27
C GLU A 40 18.84 -2.98 10.39
N GLN A 41 18.39 -2.15 9.44
CA GLN A 41 17.02 -1.62 9.40
C GLN A 41 16.05 -2.54 8.66
N VAL A 42 16.57 -3.50 7.92
CA VAL A 42 15.77 -4.43 7.12
C VAL A 42 15.27 -5.57 8.00
N SER A 43 13.95 -5.73 8.06
CA SER A 43 13.27 -6.83 8.75
C SER A 43 12.31 -7.53 7.80
N PHE A 44 11.85 -8.73 8.17
CA PHE A 44 10.90 -9.46 7.32
C PHE A 44 9.63 -8.64 7.00
N PRO A 45 8.94 -7.98 7.97
CA PRO A 45 7.78 -7.15 7.63
C PRO A 45 8.09 -6.02 6.64
N VAL A 46 9.26 -5.38 6.79
CA VAL A 46 9.68 -4.31 5.87
C VAL A 46 9.88 -4.87 4.46
N ILE A 47 10.60 -5.97 4.32
CA ILE A 47 10.79 -6.62 3.01
C ILE A 47 9.43 -7.03 2.42
N TYR A 48 8.60 -7.68 3.23
CA TYR A 48 7.31 -8.18 2.79
C TYR A 48 6.39 -7.08 2.26
N HIS A 49 6.33 -5.94 2.96
CA HIS A 49 5.41 -4.86 2.62
C HIS A 49 6.00 -3.82 1.66
N PHE A 50 7.30 -3.62 1.63
CA PHE A 50 7.96 -2.54 0.89
C PHE A 50 8.78 -2.98 -0.32
N SER A 51 9.10 -4.26 -0.43
CA SER A 51 9.84 -4.77 -1.60
C SER A 51 9.00 -4.72 -2.87
N ASP A 52 9.61 -4.32 -3.98
CA ASP A 52 8.96 -4.30 -5.29
C ASP A 52 8.82 -5.70 -5.93
N LEU A 53 9.40 -6.73 -5.31
CA LEU A 53 9.34 -8.10 -5.84
C LEU A 53 7.91 -8.64 -5.97
N ARG A 54 6.99 -8.20 -5.11
CA ARG A 54 5.60 -8.62 -5.17
C ARG A 54 4.85 -8.09 -6.40
N ALA A 55 5.34 -7.04 -7.03
CA ALA A 55 4.81 -6.54 -8.29
C ALA A 55 4.85 -7.58 -9.41
N ASN A 56 5.76 -8.55 -9.34
CA ASN A 56 5.88 -9.64 -10.32
C ASN A 56 4.62 -10.50 -10.42
N ILE A 57 3.75 -10.52 -9.42
CA ILE A 57 2.45 -11.20 -9.47
C ILE A 57 1.58 -10.61 -10.60
N LEU A 58 1.71 -9.30 -10.87
CA LEU A 58 0.87 -8.58 -11.82
C LEU A 58 1.61 -8.09 -13.07
N ASN A 59 2.92 -8.11 -13.09
CA ASN A 59 3.68 -7.56 -14.22
C ASN A 59 3.34 -8.21 -15.55
N TRP A 60 3.03 -9.49 -15.55
CA TRP A 60 2.65 -10.26 -16.74
C TRP A 60 1.17 -10.08 -17.14
N TYR A 61 0.31 -9.66 -16.22
CA TYR A 61 -1.13 -9.56 -16.49
C TYR A 61 -1.47 -8.30 -17.32
N PRO A 62 -2.29 -8.42 -18.37
CA PRO A 62 -2.54 -7.33 -19.31
C PRO A 62 -3.61 -6.34 -18.83
N ILE A 63 -3.36 -5.67 -17.71
CA ILE A 63 -4.22 -4.56 -17.25
C ILE A 63 -3.97 -3.35 -18.16
N LYS A 64 -5.05 -2.67 -18.54
CA LYS A 64 -5.03 -1.52 -19.46
C LYS A 64 -5.41 -0.23 -18.74
N LYS A 65 -5.03 0.91 -19.31
CA LYS A 65 -5.43 2.24 -18.82
C LYS A 65 -6.94 2.49 -18.89
N SER A 66 -7.68 1.71 -19.66
CA SER A 66 -9.15 1.75 -19.70
C SER A 66 -9.81 0.94 -18.58
N ASP A 67 -9.03 0.16 -17.81
CA ASP A 67 -9.58 -0.70 -16.79
C ASP A 67 -9.72 0.03 -15.44
N SER A 68 -10.79 -0.34 -14.72
CA SER A 68 -10.98 -0.01 -13.30
C SER A 68 -10.72 -1.27 -12.47
N VAL A 69 -9.89 -1.15 -11.46
CA VAL A 69 -9.47 -2.28 -10.61
C VAL A 69 -9.95 -2.08 -9.18
N LEU A 70 -10.51 -3.13 -8.60
CA LEU A 70 -10.78 -3.23 -7.18
C LEU A 70 -9.77 -4.19 -6.55
N GLU A 71 -8.97 -3.66 -5.63
CA GLU A 71 -8.01 -4.41 -4.83
C GLU A 71 -8.57 -4.64 -3.42
N ILE A 72 -8.73 -5.89 -3.02
CA ILE A 72 -9.24 -6.25 -1.69
C ILE A 72 -8.09 -6.75 -0.83
N GLY A 73 -7.96 -6.18 0.38
CA GLY A 73 -6.85 -6.52 1.27
C GLY A 73 -5.52 -5.91 0.82
N ALA A 74 -5.53 -4.64 0.49
CA ALA A 74 -4.38 -3.94 -0.09
C ALA A 74 -3.14 -3.90 0.81
N GLY A 75 -3.32 -4.04 2.12
CA GLY A 75 -2.23 -3.96 3.10
C GLY A 75 -1.49 -2.63 3.01
N CYS A 76 -0.17 -2.69 3.09
CA CYS A 76 0.70 -1.52 2.99
C CYS A 76 0.99 -1.09 1.54
N GLY A 77 0.28 -1.63 0.56
CA GLY A 77 0.36 -1.19 -0.83
C GLY A 77 1.49 -1.81 -1.64
N ALA A 78 1.94 -3.01 -1.29
CA ALA A 78 3.00 -3.70 -2.02
C ALA A 78 2.67 -3.95 -3.51
N ILE A 79 1.39 -4.10 -3.84
CA ILE A 79 0.88 -4.33 -5.20
C ILE A 79 0.17 -3.10 -5.75
N THR A 80 -0.43 -2.29 -4.88
CA THR A 80 -1.25 -1.11 -5.25
C THR A 80 -0.54 -0.18 -6.22
N GLY A 81 0.75 0.09 -6.00
CA GLY A 81 1.54 0.95 -6.88
C GLY A 81 1.56 0.46 -8.32
N THR A 82 1.78 -0.83 -8.52
CA THR A 82 1.78 -1.48 -9.85
C THR A 82 0.40 -1.41 -10.50
N LEU A 83 -0.67 -1.62 -9.72
CA LEU A 83 -2.03 -1.46 -10.23
C LEU A 83 -2.27 -0.03 -10.72
N CYS A 84 -1.85 0.97 -9.96
CA CYS A 84 -1.98 2.39 -10.34
C CYS A 84 -1.20 2.75 -11.60
N GLU A 85 -0.07 2.10 -11.84
CA GLU A 85 0.73 2.31 -13.05
C GLU A 85 0.07 1.70 -14.29
N LYS A 86 -0.62 0.58 -14.14
CA LYS A 86 -1.22 -0.18 -15.25
C LYS A 86 -2.66 0.22 -15.55
N ALA A 87 -3.49 0.39 -14.53
CA ALA A 87 -4.92 0.70 -14.65
C ALA A 87 -5.18 2.21 -14.80
N GLY A 88 -6.38 2.56 -15.24
CA GLY A 88 -6.84 3.94 -15.25
C GLY A 88 -7.40 4.40 -13.94
N GLN A 89 -7.99 3.48 -13.18
CA GLN A 89 -8.54 3.75 -11.85
C GLN A 89 -8.32 2.56 -10.93
N VAL A 90 -7.89 2.81 -9.71
CA VAL A 90 -7.74 1.78 -8.68
C VAL A 90 -8.52 2.18 -7.44
N THR A 91 -9.32 1.25 -6.95
CA THR A 91 -9.95 1.34 -5.63
C THR A 91 -9.40 0.23 -4.77
N SER A 92 -8.76 0.58 -3.66
CA SER A 92 -8.18 -0.38 -2.72
C SER A 92 -8.96 -0.37 -1.41
N VAL A 93 -9.17 -1.57 -0.87
CA VAL A 93 -9.90 -1.77 0.39
C VAL A 93 -8.97 -2.44 1.39
N GLU A 94 -8.87 -1.86 2.59
CA GLU A 94 -8.01 -2.38 3.66
C GLU A 94 -8.70 -2.27 5.02
N LEU A 95 -8.61 -3.33 5.81
CA LEU A 95 -9.22 -3.43 7.13
C LEU A 95 -8.44 -2.67 8.21
N SER A 96 -7.12 -2.63 8.13
CA SER A 96 -6.26 -1.92 9.06
C SER A 96 -6.09 -0.46 8.64
N LYS A 97 -6.48 0.46 9.51
CA LYS A 97 -6.30 1.89 9.28
C LYS A 97 -4.82 2.24 9.06
N ARG A 98 -3.93 1.68 9.88
CA ARG A 98 -2.50 1.95 9.79
C ARG A 98 -1.92 1.49 8.45
N ARG A 99 -2.25 0.28 8.01
CA ARG A 99 -1.83 -0.23 6.72
C ARG A 99 -2.40 0.59 5.56
N ALA A 100 -3.68 1.00 5.66
CA ALA A 100 -4.29 1.89 4.68
C ALA A 100 -3.56 3.24 4.61
N GLN A 101 -3.16 3.81 5.75
CA GLN A 101 -2.37 5.05 5.78
C GLN A 101 -0.98 4.86 5.13
N ILE A 102 -0.30 3.75 5.41
CA ILE A 102 0.99 3.45 4.79
C ILE A 102 0.83 3.37 3.27
N ASN A 103 -0.17 2.64 2.79
CA ASN A 103 -0.48 2.55 1.37
C ASN A 103 -0.77 3.93 0.76
N TYR A 104 -1.58 4.73 1.44
CA TYR A 104 -1.90 6.09 1.01
C TYR A 104 -0.65 6.94 0.78
N TYR A 105 0.24 7.04 1.76
CA TYR A 105 1.44 7.85 1.63
C TYR A 105 2.42 7.34 0.57
N ARG A 106 2.49 6.02 0.38
CA ARG A 106 3.31 5.43 -0.70
C ARG A 106 2.79 5.78 -2.09
N ASN A 107 1.49 5.94 -2.24
CA ASN A 107 0.82 6.09 -3.53
C ASN A 107 0.01 7.40 -3.64
N GLU A 108 0.20 8.37 -2.75
CA GLU A 108 -0.63 9.59 -2.67
C GLU A 108 -0.62 10.44 -3.95
N LYS A 109 0.44 10.33 -4.75
CA LYS A 109 0.57 11.05 -6.02
C LYS A 109 -0.05 10.31 -7.20
N LYS A 110 -0.57 9.11 -6.98
CA LYS A 110 -1.19 8.26 -8.01
C LYS A 110 -2.72 8.37 -7.97
N ASP A 111 -3.38 7.96 -9.03
CA ASP A 111 -4.84 7.91 -9.10
C ASP A 111 -5.35 6.69 -8.35
N LEU A 112 -5.56 6.85 -7.07
CA LEU A 112 -5.96 5.80 -6.13
C LEU A 112 -7.11 6.28 -5.26
N SER A 113 -8.18 5.49 -5.18
CA SER A 113 -9.20 5.60 -4.15
C SER A 113 -8.99 4.51 -3.11
N LEU A 114 -8.59 4.89 -1.91
CA LEU A 114 -8.32 3.95 -0.83
C LEU A 114 -9.41 4.05 0.21
N ILE A 115 -10.10 2.93 0.43
CA ILE A 115 -11.22 2.82 1.36
C ILE A 115 -10.78 1.92 2.51
N HIS A 116 -10.87 2.47 3.71
CA HIS A 116 -10.74 1.70 4.94
C HIS A 116 -12.10 1.12 5.33
N ILE A 117 -12.14 -0.17 5.59
CA ILE A 117 -13.32 -0.84 6.15
C ILE A 117 -12.99 -1.53 7.47
#